data_cc0aa657415805abae25dcef10ff2c90
#
_entry.id   cc0aa657415805abae25dcef10ff2c90
#
_cell.length_a   1.000
_cell.length_b   1.000
_cell.length_c   1.000
_cell.angle_alpha   90.00
_cell.angle_beta   90.00
_cell.angle_gamma   90.00
#
_symmetry.space_group_name_H-M   'P 1'
#
loop_
_entity.id
_entity.type
_entity.pdbx_description
1 polymer ?
#
loop_
_entity_poly.entity_id
_entity_poly.type
_entity_poly.pdbx_seq_one_letter_code
_entity_poly.pdbx_strand_id
1 'polypeptide(L)'
;MLEGLKVIEMATYVAAPAAGAMLRDWGAEVIKVEPLNGCPMRRFFEGMKSNVPIEGNPIFTLDNRGKKGISINTSDEKGAKIVRELIKDADIFLTNVRPKSLESANLNHEELHKINPKLIYCSLTGYGLDGEERNRPGFDVAAYWSRSGMAHLTQRKGEEPLPIRTASGDHITAISTVSGILAAVYERTQTGKGKVVETSLLRTGIYSVSSDMALQLKFGRVPSTKKRDEQINPIFNFFKTKDDRWICLSPRAGGDYDLPKVVRALGKEDWLENKKFNTNQARRENAKEFIEEMDKAFSQHTMAE
;
A
#
# COMPACT_ATOMS: atom_id res chain seq x y z
N MET A 1 -9.68 21.98 1.47
CA MET A 1 -8.97 21.64 2.71
C MET A 1 -7.49 22.04 2.66
N LEU A 2 -6.85 21.93 1.50
CA LEU A 2 -5.44 22.28 1.30
C LEU A 2 -5.27 23.43 0.29
N GLU A 3 -6.31 24.24 0.11
CA GLU A 3 -6.28 25.44 -0.76
C GLU A 3 -5.17 26.36 -0.31
N GLY A 4 -4.41 26.89 -1.27
CA GLY A 4 -3.25 27.74 -1.03
C GLY A 4 -1.93 27.00 -0.84
N LEU A 5 -1.92 25.68 -0.62
CA LEU A 5 -0.67 24.91 -0.61
C LEU A 5 -0.20 24.59 -2.03
N LYS A 6 1.08 24.84 -2.30
CA LYS A 6 1.76 24.57 -3.56
C LYS A 6 2.74 23.39 -3.42
N VAL A 7 2.53 22.37 -4.21
CA VAL A 7 3.35 21.15 -4.25
C VAL A 7 4.13 21.09 -5.55
N ILE A 8 5.45 20.97 -5.45
CA ILE A 8 6.30 20.58 -6.57
C ILE A 8 6.56 19.10 -6.45
N GLU A 9 6.00 18.33 -7.39
CA GLU A 9 6.15 16.88 -7.45
C GLU A 9 7.18 16.52 -8.52
N MET A 10 8.35 16.02 -8.10
CA MET A 10 9.35 15.46 -9.01
C MET A 10 9.42 13.95 -8.79
N ALA A 11 8.49 13.23 -9.43
CA ALA A 11 8.27 11.82 -9.17
C ALA A 11 7.84 11.04 -10.42
N THR A 12 8.09 9.73 -10.37
CA THR A 12 7.72 8.78 -11.44
C THR A 12 6.95 7.59 -10.89
N TYR A 13 6.40 6.77 -11.79
CA TYR A 13 5.59 5.58 -11.49
C TYR A 13 4.32 5.91 -10.69
N VAL A 14 4.10 5.29 -9.51
CA VAL A 14 2.82 5.30 -8.80
C VAL A 14 2.91 5.93 -7.40
N ALA A 15 3.74 5.45 -6.50
CA ALA A 15 3.65 5.74 -5.07
C ALA A 15 3.63 7.25 -4.71
N ALA A 16 4.63 8.01 -5.15
CA ALA A 16 4.66 9.45 -4.90
C ALA A 16 3.66 10.21 -5.78
N PRO A 17 3.45 9.88 -7.07
CA PRO A 17 2.36 10.45 -7.85
C PRO A 17 0.98 10.27 -7.23
N ALA A 18 0.65 9.09 -6.67
CA ALA A 18 -0.62 8.86 -5.96
C ALA A 18 -0.76 9.79 -4.74
N ALA A 19 0.31 9.97 -3.96
CA ALA A 19 0.31 10.96 -2.87
C ALA A 19 0.04 12.38 -3.37
N GLY A 20 0.68 12.79 -4.47
CA GLY A 20 0.43 14.09 -5.11
C GLY A 20 -1.00 14.25 -5.61
N ALA A 21 -1.61 13.19 -6.16
CA ALA A 21 -3.01 13.20 -6.58
C ALA A 21 -3.97 13.37 -5.39
N MET A 22 -3.70 12.71 -4.25
CA MET A 22 -4.49 12.89 -3.03
C MET A 22 -4.41 14.33 -2.51
N LEU A 23 -3.21 14.93 -2.48
CA LEU A 23 -3.04 16.33 -2.08
C LEU A 23 -3.80 17.27 -3.03
N ARG A 24 -3.79 16.96 -4.34
CA ARG A 24 -4.55 17.71 -5.35
C ARG A 24 -6.06 17.60 -5.14
N ASP A 25 -6.59 16.41 -4.85
CA ASP A 25 -8.01 16.20 -4.58
C ASP A 25 -8.49 17.01 -3.36
N TRP A 26 -7.59 17.24 -2.40
CA TRP A 26 -7.88 18.02 -1.20
C TRP A 26 -7.66 19.53 -1.37
N GLY A 27 -7.33 19.98 -2.58
CA GLY A 27 -7.30 21.41 -2.93
C GLY A 27 -5.90 21.99 -3.13
N ALA A 28 -4.82 21.26 -2.91
CA ALA A 28 -3.47 21.76 -3.16
C ALA A 28 -3.23 21.99 -4.67
N GLU A 29 -2.42 23.00 -5.02
CA GLU A 29 -1.89 23.14 -6.37
C GLU A 29 -0.69 22.22 -6.54
N VAL A 30 -0.77 21.25 -7.44
CA VAL A 30 0.32 20.30 -7.70
C VAL A 30 0.90 20.53 -9.09
N ILE A 31 2.21 20.84 -9.15
CA ILE A 31 2.98 20.94 -10.38
C ILE A 31 3.89 19.71 -10.46
N LYS A 32 3.63 18.85 -11.45
CA LYS A 32 4.44 17.68 -11.72
C LYS A 32 5.58 18.00 -12.66
N VAL A 33 6.80 17.76 -12.19
CA VAL A 33 8.03 17.84 -12.99
C VAL A 33 8.35 16.47 -13.54
N GLU A 34 8.35 16.32 -14.85
CA GLU A 34 8.66 15.08 -15.56
C GLU A 34 9.96 15.18 -16.34
N PRO A 35 10.68 14.06 -16.59
CA PRO A 35 11.76 14.06 -17.58
C PRO A 35 11.22 14.37 -18.99
N LEU A 36 12.09 14.75 -19.93
CA LEU A 36 11.69 15.19 -21.27
C LEU A 36 10.88 14.15 -22.06
N ASN A 37 11.11 12.86 -21.79
CA ASN A 37 10.36 11.75 -22.39
C ASN A 37 9.11 11.34 -21.58
N GLY A 38 8.73 12.12 -20.57
CA GLY A 38 7.60 11.88 -19.70
C GLY A 38 7.84 10.84 -18.61
N CYS A 39 6.88 10.69 -17.71
CA CYS A 39 6.89 9.64 -16.69
C CYS A 39 6.79 8.26 -17.35
N PRO A 40 7.61 7.26 -16.94
CA PRO A 40 7.55 5.91 -17.50
C PRO A 40 6.16 5.25 -17.42
N MET A 41 5.36 5.61 -16.41
CA MET A 41 3.99 5.09 -16.28
C MET A 41 3.07 5.48 -17.45
N ARG A 42 3.34 6.56 -18.17
CA ARG A 42 2.58 6.94 -19.38
C ARG A 42 2.60 5.83 -20.43
N ARG A 43 3.74 5.11 -20.54
CA ARG A 43 4.00 4.05 -21.52
C ARG A 43 3.89 2.63 -20.96
N PHE A 44 3.26 2.48 -19.79
CA PHE A 44 3.14 1.18 -19.11
C PHE A 44 2.50 0.12 -19.99
N PHE A 45 1.43 0.45 -20.71
CA PHE A 45 0.71 -0.48 -21.58
C PHE A 45 1.44 -0.79 -22.89
N GLU A 46 2.30 0.11 -23.37
CA GLU A 46 3.16 -0.18 -24.53
C GLU A 46 4.11 -1.35 -24.22
N GLY A 47 4.71 -1.35 -23.01
CA GLY A 47 5.56 -2.44 -22.54
C GLY A 47 4.83 -3.78 -22.41
N MET A 48 3.52 -3.76 -22.19
CA MET A 48 2.66 -4.93 -22.14
C MET A 48 2.09 -5.35 -23.49
N LYS A 49 2.50 -4.70 -24.60
CA LYS A 49 1.94 -4.90 -25.95
C LYS A 49 0.40 -4.74 -26.00
N SER A 50 -0.14 -3.87 -25.17
CA SER A 50 -1.56 -3.53 -25.14
C SER A 50 -1.86 -2.35 -26.06
N ASN A 51 -3.05 -2.34 -26.65
CA ASN A 51 -3.51 -1.26 -27.53
C ASN A 51 -4.09 -0.04 -26.78
N VAL A 52 -3.80 0.12 -25.51
CA VAL A 52 -4.23 1.30 -24.75
C VAL A 52 -3.34 2.49 -25.15
N PRO A 53 -3.92 3.57 -25.72
CA PRO A 53 -3.16 4.75 -26.10
C PRO A 53 -2.61 5.48 -24.86
N ILE A 54 -1.53 6.24 -25.05
CA ILE A 54 -0.87 6.99 -23.95
C ILE A 54 -1.87 7.92 -23.23
N GLU A 55 -2.69 8.62 -23.99
CA GLU A 55 -3.71 9.54 -23.49
C GLU A 55 -4.84 8.84 -22.72
N GLY A 56 -5.06 7.55 -23.01
CA GLY A 56 -6.09 6.71 -22.39
C GLY A 56 -5.58 5.84 -21.25
N ASN A 57 -4.35 6.02 -20.78
CA ASN A 57 -3.77 5.19 -19.72
C ASN A 57 -4.47 5.45 -18.36
N PRO A 58 -5.34 4.52 -17.89
CA PRO A 58 -6.14 4.73 -16.69
C PRO A 58 -5.30 4.80 -15.42
N ILE A 59 -4.17 4.06 -15.35
CA ILE A 59 -3.28 4.07 -14.18
C ILE A 59 -2.57 5.42 -14.08
N PHE A 60 -2.03 5.93 -15.19
CA PHE A 60 -1.41 7.25 -15.19
C PHE A 60 -2.44 8.34 -14.80
N THR A 61 -3.62 8.29 -15.38
CA THR A 61 -4.68 9.27 -15.10
C THR A 61 -5.12 9.22 -13.64
N LEU A 62 -5.26 8.02 -13.06
CA LEU A 62 -5.59 7.84 -11.64
C LEU A 62 -4.64 8.63 -10.72
N ASP A 63 -3.34 8.50 -10.95
CA ASP A 63 -2.32 9.02 -10.05
C ASP A 63 -1.82 10.43 -10.43
N ASN A 64 -2.36 11.01 -11.53
CA ASN A 64 -1.93 12.33 -12.00
C ASN A 64 -3.10 13.29 -12.32
N ARG A 65 -4.31 12.92 -11.93
CA ARG A 65 -5.51 13.75 -12.15
C ARG A 65 -5.38 15.14 -11.55
N GLY A 66 -5.79 16.14 -12.31
CA GLY A 66 -5.87 17.53 -11.87
C GLY A 66 -4.52 18.26 -11.66
N LYS A 67 -3.39 17.60 -11.88
CA LYS A 67 -2.07 18.22 -11.77
C LYS A 67 -1.75 19.06 -13.00
N LYS A 68 -0.96 20.12 -12.79
CA LYS A 68 -0.23 20.81 -13.86
C LYS A 68 1.06 20.05 -14.17
N GLY A 69 1.50 20.03 -15.41
CA GLY A 69 2.70 19.31 -15.83
C GLY A 69 3.74 20.21 -16.47
N ILE A 70 5.02 19.96 -16.22
CA ILE A 70 6.15 20.57 -16.91
C ILE A 70 7.22 19.51 -17.15
N SER A 71 7.80 19.48 -18.35
CA SER A 71 8.92 18.60 -18.67
C SER A 71 10.24 19.34 -18.56
N ILE A 72 11.17 18.83 -17.72
CA ILE A 72 12.46 19.45 -17.43
C ILE A 72 13.56 18.39 -17.43
N ASN A 73 14.68 18.69 -18.12
CA ASN A 73 15.90 17.90 -17.96
C ASN A 73 16.65 18.31 -16.69
N THR A 74 16.38 17.67 -15.58
CA THR A 74 17.04 17.99 -14.29
C THR A 74 18.47 17.46 -14.17
N SER A 75 18.97 16.70 -15.15
CA SER A 75 20.38 16.34 -15.24
C SER A 75 21.24 17.48 -15.81
N ASP A 76 20.63 18.50 -16.39
CA ASP A 76 21.26 19.73 -16.84
C ASP A 76 21.08 20.79 -15.77
N GLU A 77 22.15 21.59 -15.51
CA GLU A 77 22.12 22.64 -14.48
C GLU A 77 21.04 23.71 -14.73
N LYS A 78 20.76 24.03 -16.00
CA LYS A 78 19.69 24.98 -16.32
C LYS A 78 18.32 24.43 -15.94
N GLY A 79 18.09 23.12 -16.16
CA GLY A 79 16.88 22.44 -15.76
C GLY A 79 16.75 22.33 -14.24
N ALA A 80 17.81 21.94 -13.53
CA ALA A 80 17.83 21.89 -12.08
C ALA A 80 17.57 23.28 -11.47
N LYS A 81 18.13 24.37 -12.07
CA LYS A 81 17.87 25.75 -11.67
C LYS A 81 16.39 26.12 -11.78
N ILE A 82 15.68 25.69 -12.83
CA ILE A 82 14.23 25.94 -12.95
C ILE A 82 13.47 25.30 -11.78
N VAL A 83 13.83 24.06 -11.40
CA VAL A 83 13.19 23.42 -10.24
C VAL A 83 13.47 24.21 -8.96
N ARG A 84 14.71 24.65 -8.73
CA ARG A 84 15.05 25.49 -7.56
C ARG A 84 14.27 26.81 -7.53
N GLU A 85 14.02 27.42 -8.69
CA GLU A 85 13.15 28.64 -8.77
C GLU A 85 11.70 28.30 -8.36
N LEU A 86 11.14 27.16 -8.81
CA LEU A 86 9.81 26.71 -8.39
C LEU A 86 9.71 26.45 -6.89
N ILE A 87 10.80 26.01 -6.26
CA ILE A 87 10.88 25.71 -4.82
C ILE A 87 10.82 26.95 -3.94
N LYS A 88 11.21 28.11 -4.43
CA LYS A 88 11.18 29.35 -3.63
C LYS A 88 9.81 29.66 -3.04
N ASP A 89 8.76 29.40 -3.80
CA ASP A 89 7.37 29.66 -3.43
C ASP A 89 6.57 28.37 -3.16
N ALA A 90 7.24 27.23 -3.04
CA ALA A 90 6.59 25.95 -2.78
C ALA A 90 6.42 25.68 -1.28
N ASP A 91 5.34 25.06 -0.92
CA ASP A 91 5.10 24.54 0.42
C ASP A 91 5.69 23.15 0.62
N ILE A 92 5.60 22.33 -0.41
CA ILE A 92 5.97 20.90 -0.37
C ILE A 92 6.78 20.57 -1.62
N PHE A 93 7.90 19.89 -1.43
CA PHE A 93 8.61 19.17 -2.48
C PHE A 93 8.40 17.67 -2.25
N LEU A 94 7.73 17.01 -3.17
CA LEU A 94 7.43 15.56 -3.12
C LEU A 94 8.24 14.83 -4.19
N THR A 95 9.05 13.86 -3.77
CA THR A 95 9.91 13.14 -4.71
C THR A 95 10.06 11.65 -4.37
N ASN A 96 10.24 10.81 -5.39
CA ASN A 96 10.73 9.44 -5.30
C ASN A 96 12.01 9.22 -6.13
N VAL A 97 12.66 10.29 -6.53
CA VAL A 97 13.96 10.24 -7.19
C VAL A 97 15.03 9.83 -6.16
N ARG A 98 15.94 8.97 -6.59
CA ARG A 98 16.98 8.43 -5.71
C ARG A 98 17.88 9.55 -5.15
N PRO A 99 18.29 9.45 -3.87
CA PRO A 99 19.10 10.46 -3.19
C PRO A 99 20.32 10.91 -3.99
N LYS A 100 21.10 9.96 -4.53
CA LYS A 100 22.29 10.28 -5.35
C LYS A 100 21.99 11.18 -6.55
N SER A 101 20.85 11.01 -7.20
CA SER A 101 20.46 11.85 -8.34
C SER A 101 20.04 13.24 -7.91
N LEU A 102 19.34 13.35 -6.76
CA LEU A 102 18.96 14.64 -6.18
C LEU A 102 20.20 15.42 -5.70
N GLU A 103 21.15 14.76 -5.05
CA GLU A 103 22.44 15.32 -4.64
C GLU A 103 23.22 15.86 -5.85
N SER A 104 23.31 15.09 -6.94
CA SER A 104 24.00 15.51 -8.16
C SER A 104 23.37 16.74 -8.84
N ALA A 105 22.07 16.96 -8.63
CA ALA A 105 21.33 18.10 -9.18
C ALA A 105 21.17 19.27 -8.19
N ASN A 106 21.75 19.19 -6.99
CA ASN A 106 21.54 20.14 -5.88
C ASN A 106 20.05 20.33 -5.57
N LEU A 107 19.27 19.21 -5.56
CA LEU A 107 17.86 19.14 -5.22
C LEU A 107 17.60 18.30 -3.97
N ASN A 108 18.62 17.95 -3.20
CA ASN A 108 18.53 17.34 -1.88
C ASN A 108 18.01 18.34 -0.84
N HIS A 109 17.58 17.84 0.31
CA HIS A 109 16.90 18.65 1.32
C HIS A 109 17.79 19.77 1.89
N GLU A 110 19.09 19.52 2.05
CA GLU A 110 20.04 20.50 2.58
C GLU A 110 20.12 21.73 1.66
N GLU A 111 20.20 21.52 0.34
CA GLU A 111 20.28 22.61 -0.63
C GLU A 111 18.94 23.34 -0.79
N LEU A 112 17.82 22.59 -0.81
CA LEU A 112 16.51 23.21 -0.96
C LEU A 112 16.07 23.98 0.29
N HIS A 113 16.45 23.56 1.50
CA HIS A 113 16.16 24.30 2.74
C HIS A 113 16.99 25.61 2.85
N LYS A 114 18.16 25.74 2.18
CA LYS A 114 18.85 27.00 2.07
C LYS A 114 18.05 28.04 1.24
N ILE A 115 17.31 27.53 0.24
CA ILE A 115 16.47 28.35 -0.65
C ILE A 115 15.13 28.69 0.01
N ASN A 116 14.50 27.69 0.64
CA ASN A 116 13.21 27.83 1.30
C ASN A 116 13.21 27.08 2.65
N PRO A 117 13.54 27.75 3.75
CA PRO A 117 13.57 27.14 5.08
C PRO A 117 12.21 26.65 5.60
N LYS A 118 11.10 27.02 4.93
CA LYS A 118 9.74 26.60 5.27
C LYS A 118 9.27 25.37 4.46
N LEU A 119 10.09 24.91 3.52
CA LEU A 119 9.76 23.81 2.64
C LEU A 119 9.57 22.51 3.41
N ILE A 120 8.48 21.81 3.19
CA ILE A 120 8.31 20.41 3.59
C ILE A 120 8.90 19.55 2.48
N TYR A 121 10.06 18.96 2.77
CA TYR A 121 10.77 18.08 1.85
C TYR A 121 10.32 16.65 2.09
N CYS A 122 9.51 16.07 1.18
CA CYS A 122 9.02 14.71 1.30
C CYS A 122 9.73 13.77 0.32
N SER A 123 10.45 12.79 0.86
CA SER A 123 11.11 11.74 0.09
C SER A 123 10.45 10.39 0.33
N LEU A 124 9.98 9.75 -0.75
CA LEU A 124 9.45 8.40 -0.77
C LEU A 124 10.42 7.49 -1.52
N THR A 125 10.98 6.52 -0.82
CA THR A 125 12.00 5.61 -1.38
C THR A 125 11.56 4.15 -1.33
N GLY A 126 12.35 3.25 -1.89
CA GLY A 126 12.13 1.81 -1.71
C GLY A 126 12.46 1.33 -0.28
N TYR A 127 13.60 1.79 0.25
CA TYR A 127 14.23 1.19 1.44
C TYR A 127 14.60 2.20 2.55
N GLY A 128 14.42 3.49 2.36
CA GLY A 128 14.80 4.55 3.29
C GLY A 128 15.88 5.46 2.73
N LEU A 129 16.17 6.55 3.45
CA LEU A 129 17.21 7.51 3.08
C LEU A 129 18.59 7.14 3.63
N ASP A 130 18.63 6.25 4.62
CA ASP A 130 19.84 5.81 5.32
C ASP A 130 20.20 4.37 4.99
N GLY A 131 21.45 3.98 5.32
CA GLY A 131 21.97 2.64 5.14
C GLY A 131 22.45 2.33 3.72
N GLU A 132 22.93 1.11 3.55
CA GLU A 132 23.57 0.66 2.30
C GLU A 132 22.62 0.63 1.10
N GLU A 133 21.32 0.40 1.36
CA GLU A 133 20.30 0.25 0.33
C GLU A 133 19.61 1.59 -0.05
N ARG A 134 20.03 2.74 0.48
CA ARG A 134 19.41 4.06 0.23
C ARG A 134 19.23 4.43 -1.25
N ASN A 135 20.13 3.97 -2.11
CA ASN A 135 20.11 4.21 -3.56
C ASN A 135 19.63 3.00 -4.38
N ARG A 136 19.20 1.91 -3.70
CA ARG A 136 18.72 0.72 -4.37
C ARG A 136 17.35 1.00 -5.03
N PRO A 137 17.14 0.60 -6.31
CA PRO A 137 15.82 0.64 -6.92
C PRO A 137 14.85 -0.24 -6.14
N GLY A 138 13.65 0.28 -5.85
CA GLY A 138 12.61 -0.46 -5.16
C GLY A 138 11.25 -0.22 -5.82
N PHE A 139 10.56 -1.32 -6.16
CA PHE A 139 9.15 -1.34 -6.51
C PHE A 139 8.36 -2.00 -5.37
N ASP A 140 7.05 -1.83 -5.36
CA ASP A 140 6.20 -2.39 -4.32
C ASP A 140 6.33 -3.92 -4.19
N VAL A 141 6.45 -4.65 -5.31
CA VAL A 141 6.66 -6.10 -5.28
C VAL A 141 7.95 -6.50 -4.54
N ALA A 142 9.02 -5.72 -4.68
CA ALA A 142 10.30 -6.02 -4.06
C ALA A 142 10.40 -5.50 -2.63
N ALA A 143 10.08 -4.22 -2.42
CA ALA A 143 10.31 -3.54 -1.15
C ALA A 143 9.13 -3.69 -0.17
N TYR A 144 7.89 -3.41 -0.64
CA TYR A 144 6.70 -3.49 0.19
C TYR A 144 6.27 -4.95 0.44
N TRP A 145 6.19 -5.78 -0.62
CA TRP A 145 5.62 -7.12 -0.56
C TRP A 145 6.62 -8.17 -0.08
N SER A 146 7.75 -8.29 -0.80
CA SER A 146 8.70 -9.38 -0.54
C SER A 146 9.60 -9.08 0.65
N ARG A 147 10.26 -7.91 0.67
CA ARG A 147 11.26 -7.57 1.69
C ARG A 147 10.65 -7.34 3.08
N SER A 148 9.40 -6.89 3.19
CA SER A 148 8.68 -6.76 4.46
C SER A 148 8.32 -8.10 5.11
N GLY A 149 8.38 -9.20 4.36
CA GLY A 149 7.93 -10.52 4.79
C GLY A 149 6.46 -10.82 4.48
N MET A 150 5.70 -9.87 3.91
CA MET A 150 4.27 -10.04 3.65
C MET A 150 4.00 -11.21 2.68
N ALA A 151 4.82 -11.36 1.64
CA ALA A 151 4.73 -12.49 0.70
C ALA A 151 4.81 -13.85 1.42
N HIS A 152 5.71 -13.97 2.41
CA HIS A 152 5.85 -15.16 3.23
C HIS A 152 4.65 -15.37 4.17
N LEU A 153 4.18 -14.31 4.81
CA LEU A 153 3.09 -14.38 5.79
C LEU A 153 1.74 -14.74 5.14
N THR A 154 1.51 -14.33 3.90
CA THR A 154 0.28 -14.64 3.15
C THR A 154 0.34 -15.98 2.43
N GLN A 155 1.52 -16.58 2.31
CA GLN A 155 1.73 -17.89 1.69
C GLN A 155 1.35 -19.01 2.66
N ARG A 156 0.65 -20.03 2.17
CA ARG A 156 0.48 -21.27 2.92
C ARG A 156 1.78 -22.06 2.91
N LYS A 157 2.04 -22.77 4.00
CA LYS A 157 3.25 -23.59 4.13
C LYS A 157 3.39 -24.59 2.97
N GLY A 158 4.49 -24.46 2.21
CA GLY A 158 4.82 -25.36 1.09
C GLY A 158 4.19 -24.96 -0.26
N GLU A 159 3.44 -23.86 -0.32
CA GLU A 159 2.90 -23.30 -1.57
C GLU A 159 3.80 -22.19 -2.11
N GLU A 160 3.62 -21.80 -3.38
CA GLU A 160 4.32 -20.66 -3.97
C GLU A 160 3.78 -19.33 -3.44
N PRO A 161 4.63 -18.29 -3.28
CA PRO A 161 4.18 -16.96 -2.91
C PRO A 161 3.21 -16.39 -3.95
N LEU A 162 2.13 -15.78 -3.49
CA LEU A 162 1.22 -15.07 -4.37
C LEU A 162 1.84 -13.72 -4.80
N PRO A 163 1.68 -13.34 -6.08
CA PRO A 163 2.10 -12.02 -6.52
C PRO A 163 1.20 -10.93 -5.93
N ILE A 164 1.79 -9.80 -5.57
CA ILE A 164 1.02 -8.61 -5.19
C ILE A 164 0.23 -8.09 -6.40
N ARG A 165 -0.96 -7.54 -6.16
CA ARG A 165 -1.71 -6.81 -7.20
C ARG A 165 -1.00 -5.51 -7.53
N THR A 166 -1.04 -5.15 -8.83
CA THR A 166 -0.36 -3.97 -9.37
C THR A 166 -0.54 -2.74 -8.48
N ALA A 167 0.56 -2.15 -8.06
CA ALA A 167 0.65 -0.90 -7.30
C ALA A 167 -0.08 -0.89 -5.94
N SER A 168 -0.49 -2.06 -5.39
CA SER A 168 -1.17 -2.10 -4.08
C SER A 168 -0.29 -1.55 -2.96
N GLY A 169 0.99 -1.90 -2.93
CA GLY A 169 1.94 -1.38 -1.97
C GLY A 169 2.24 0.11 -2.17
N ASP A 170 2.28 0.55 -3.42
CA ASP A 170 2.48 1.95 -3.78
C ASP A 170 1.35 2.84 -3.24
N HIS A 171 0.08 2.47 -3.47
CA HIS A 171 -1.06 3.25 -3.01
C HIS A 171 -1.17 3.31 -1.47
N ILE A 172 -0.87 2.21 -0.77
CA ILE A 172 -0.83 2.22 0.70
C ILE A 172 0.32 3.11 1.21
N THR A 173 1.48 3.07 0.53
CA THR A 173 2.60 3.95 0.88
C THR A 173 2.29 5.42 0.56
N ALA A 174 1.50 5.71 -0.47
CA ALA A 174 1.02 7.06 -0.75
C ALA A 174 0.20 7.63 0.41
N ILE A 175 -0.71 6.85 1.01
CA ILE A 175 -1.49 7.25 2.20
C ILE A 175 -0.56 7.57 3.38
N SER A 176 0.41 6.70 3.67
CA SER A 176 1.41 6.92 4.71
C SER A 176 2.23 8.21 4.44
N THR A 177 2.59 8.45 3.19
CA THR A 177 3.32 9.66 2.76
C THR A 177 2.50 10.92 3.00
N VAL A 178 1.23 10.93 2.60
CA VAL A 178 0.33 12.07 2.82
C VAL A 178 0.13 12.32 4.32
N SER A 179 -0.01 11.28 5.14
CA SER A 179 -0.11 11.42 6.61
C SER A 179 1.12 12.12 7.19
N GLY A 180 2.33 11.76 6.76
CA GLY A 180 3.56 12.43 7.15
C GLY A 180 3.63 13.88 6.70
N ILE A 181 3.22 14.16 5.45
CA ILE A 181 3.14 15.55 4.92
C ILE A 181 2.19 16.38 5.76
N LEU A 182 0.99 15.89 6.07
CA LEU A 182 -0.01 16.63 6.86
C LEU A 182 0.48 16.91 8.29
N ALA A 183 1.17 15.97 8.93
CA ALA A 183 1.81 16.19 10.22
C ALA A 183 2.86 17.30 10.15
N ALA A 184 3.68 17.31 9.09
CA ALA A 184 4.68 18.36 8.87
C ALA A 184 4.04 19.72 8.53
N VAL A 185 2.93 19.75 7.79
CA VAL A 185 2.14 20.98 7.54
C VAL A 185 1.63 21.53 8.86
N TYR A 186 1.05 20.69 9.71
CA TYR A 186 0.59 21.12 11.05
C TYR A 186 1.74 21.65 11.92
N GLU A 187 2.85 20.91 12.03
CA GLU A 187 4.03 21.33 12.80
C GLU A 187 4.57 22.68 12.30
N ARG A 188 4.59 22.91 10.98
CA ARG A 188 5.02 24.16 10.39
C ARG A 188 4.15 25.34 10.83
N THR A 189 2.84 25.15 11.06
CA THR A 189 1.98 26.24 11.59
C THR A 189 2.38 26.69 12.98
N GLN A 190 3.02 25.82 13.77
CA GLN A 190 3.49 26.13 15.12
C GLN A 190 4.91 26.67 15.13
N THR A 191 5.77 26.16 14.26
CA THR A 191 7.22 26.43 14.29
C THR A 191 7.67 27.45 13.25
N GLY A 192 6.88 27.67 12.20
CA GLY A 192 7.26 28.46 11.03
C GLY A 192 8.35 27.82 10.16
N LYS A 193 8.80 26.60 10.46
CA LYS A 193 9.91 25.90 9.80
C LYS A 193 9.41 24.70 9.00
N GLY A 194 10.08 24.46 7.87
CA GLY A 194 9.91 23.23 7.10
C GLY A 194 10.52 22.00 7.79
N LYS A 195 10.27 20.83 7.22
CA LYS A 195 10.76 19.56 7.76
C LYS A 195 11.03 18.56 6.64
N VAL A 196 11.93 17.62 6.89
CA VAL A 196 12.08 16.42 6.06
C VAL A 196 11.05 15.38 6.52
N VAL A 197 10.25 14.94 5.57
CA VAL A 197 9.33 13.79 5.72
C VAL A 197 9.90 12.63 4.93
N GLU A 198 10.17 11.55 5.60
CA GLU A 198 10.68 10.33 5.00
C GLU A 198 9.67 9.20 5.08
N THR A 199 9.38 8.59 3.94
CA THR A 199 8.64 7.34 3.85
C THR A 199 9.35 6.34 2.96
N SER A 200 9.02 5.05 3.13
CA SER A 200 9.52 4.03 2.21
C SER A 200 8.52 2.89 2.03
N LEU A 201 8.59 2.23 0.87
CA LEU A 201 7.80 1.05 0.59
C LEU A 201 8.06 -0.05 1.63
N LEU A 202 9.33 -0.27 2.00
CA LEU A 202 9.69 -1.27 3.02
C LEU A 202 9.09 -0.92 4.39
N ARG A 203 9.23 0.34 4.85
CA ARG A 203 8.70 0.78 6.15
C ARG A 203 7.19 0.58 6.23
N THR A 204 6.48 0.97 5.16
CA THR A 204 5.03 0.80 5.06
C THR A 204 4.64 -0.68 5.02
N GLY A 205 5.38 -1.52 4.28
CA GLY A 205 5.17 -2.97 4.25
C GLY A 205 5.34 -3.61 5.62
N ILE A 206 6.40 -3.25 6.36
CA ILE A 206 6.62 -3.72 7.74
C ILE A 206 5.49 -3.26 8.67
N TYR A 207 5.03 -2.01 8.53
CA TYR A 207 3.92 -1.50 9.33
C TYR A 207 2.61 -2.26 9.03
N SER A 208 2.37 -2.63 7.78
CA SER A 208 1.19 -3.40 7.39
C SER A 208 1.12 -4.79 8.02
N VAL A 209 2.27 -5.37 8.40
CA VAL A 209 2.37 -6.64 9.13
C VAL A 209 2.92 -6.46 10.54
N SER A 210 2.69 -5.30 11.15
CA SER A 210 3.31 -4.93 12.44
C SER A 210 2.93 -5.88 13.59
N SER A 211 1.71 -6.46 13.58
CA SER A 211 1.31 -7.46 14.56
C SER A 211 2.18 -8.72 14.49
N ASP A 212 2.45 -9.21 13.28
CA ASP A 212 3.33 -10.35 13.07
C ASP A 212 4.78 -10.00 13.41
N MET A 213 5.23 -8.78 13.08
CA MET A 213 6.55 -8.29 13.49
C MET A 213 6.69 -8.22 15.01
N ALA A 214 5.66 -7.77 15.74
CA ALA A 214 5.67 -7.76 17.20
C ALA A 214 5.78 -9.19 17.77
N LEU A 215 5.07 -10.16 17.19
CA LEU A 215 5.18 -11.57 17.56
C LEU A 215 6.59 -12.11 17.25
N GLN A 216 7.13 -11.80 16.08
CA GLN A 216 8.48 -12.19 15.69
C GLN A 216 9.53 -11.66 16.66
N LEU A 217 9.46 -10.37 17.02
CA LEU A 217 10.39 -9.76 17.96
C LEU A 217 10.27 -10.33 19.39
N LYS A 218 9.06 -10.71 19.80
CA LYS A 218 8.82 -11.26 21.14
C LYS A 218 9.19 -12.73 21.25
N PHE A 219 8.88 -13.55 20.23
CA PHE A 219 8.95 -15.00 20.30
C PHE A 219 9.99 -15.61 19.36
N GLY A 220 10.69 -14.81 18.55
CA GLY A 220 11.72 -15.25 17.62
C GLY A 220 11.20 -15.93 16.34
N ARG A 221 9.88 -16.07 16.20
CA ARG A 221 9.28 -16.71 15.02
C ARG A 221 7.85 -16.22 14.78
N VAL A 222 7.45 -16.21 13.50
CA VAL A 222 6.05 -16.08 13.06
C VAL A 222 5.72 -17.31 12.23
N PRO A 223 4.65 -18.06 12.55
CA PRO A 223 4.22 -19.18 11.72
C PRO A 223 3.67 -18.68 10.38
N SER A 224 3.93 -19.41 9.30
CA SER A 224 3.27 -19.20 8.01
C SER A 224 1.75 -19.40 8.14
N THR A 225 1.00 -18.87 7.17
CA THR A 225 -0.46 -19.04 7.11
C THR A 225 -0.81 -20.52 7.09
N LYS A 226 -1.70 -20.92 8.01
CA LYS A 226 -2.17 -22.30 8.14
C LYS A 226 -3.13 -22.67 7.01
N LYS A 227 -3.23 -23.96 6.72
CA LYS A 227 -4.30 -24.48 5.86
C LYS A 227 -5.66 -24.26 6.50
N ARG A 228 -6.73 -24.35 5.71
CA ARG A 228 -8.11 -24.11 6.16
C ARG A 228 -8.51 -25.00 7.34
N ASP A 229 -8.10 -26.25 7.31
CA ASP A 229 -8.37 -27.29 8.33
C ASP A 229 -7.40 -27.25 9.53
N GLU A 230 -6.39 -26.41 9.48
CA GLU A 230 -5.44 -26.19 10.59
C GLU A 230 -5.72 -24.89 11.36
N GLN A 231 -6.77 -24.13 10.99
CA GLN A 231 -7.11 -22.87 11.64
C GLN A 231 -7.53 -23.07 13.10
N ILE A 232 -7.15 -22.11 13.97
CA ILE A 232 -7.54 -22.13 15.39
C ILE A 232 -9.06 -22.00 15.55
N ASN A 233 -9.70 -21.31 14.62
CA ASN A 233 -11.14 -21.16 14.55
C ASN A 233 -11.64 -21.61 13.18
N PRO A 234 -12.07 -22.87 13.01
CA PRO A 234 -12.45 -23.41 11.70
C PRO A 234 -13.62 -22.71 11.02
N ILE A 235 -14.52 -22.08 11.78
CA ILE A 235 -15.63 -21.31 11.24
C ILE A 235 -15.17 -19.95 10.65
N PHE A 236 -14.03 -19.41 11.12
CA PHE A 236 -13.40 -18.24 10.53
C PHE A 236 -12.63 -18.67 9.27
N ASN A 237 -13.32 -18.71 8.15
CA ASN A 237 -12.78 -19.32 6.95
C ASN A 237 -13.48 -18.82 5.68
N PHE A 238 -13.01 -19.26 4.52
CA PHE A 238 -13.59 -19.01 3.22
C PHE A 238 -14.34 -20.24 2.74
N PHE A 239 -15.58 -20.05 2.24
CA PHE A 239 -16.45 -21.13 1.74
C PHE A 239 -16.93 -20.78 0.35
N LYS A 240 -17.01 -21.81 -0.52
CA LYS A 240 -17.39 -21.63 -1.91
C LYS A 240 -18.89 -21.83 -2.08
N THR A 241 -19.53 -20.89 -2.74
CA THR A 241 -20.98 -20.93 -3.03
C THR A 241 -21.29 -21.71 -4.30
N LYS A 242 -22.57 -22.04 -4.51
CA LYS A 242 -23.10 -22.75 -5.68
C LYS A 242 -22.76 -22.08 -7.02
N ASP A 243 -22.67 -20.76 -7.04
CA ASP A 243 -22.34 -19.92 -8.20
C ASP A 243 -20.83 -19.62 -8.32
N ASP A 244 -19.99 -20.50 -7.79
CA ASP A 244 -18.52 -20.44 -7.87
C ASP A 244 -17.88 -19.18 -7.22
N ARG A 245 -18.58 -18.53 -6.30
CA ARG A 245 -18.06 -17.37 -5.55
C ARG A 245 -17.58 -17.79 -4.17
N TRP A 246 -16.88 -16.90 -3.48
CA TRP A 246 -16.35 -17.15 -2.15
C TRP A 246 -16.94 -16.20 -1.11
N ILE A 247 -17.38 -16.75 0.02
CA ILE A 247 -17.80 -16.02 1.22
C ILE A 247 -16.71 -16.17 2.28
N CYS A 248 -16.35 -15.08 2.94
CA CYS A 248 -15.51 -15.10 4.14
C CYS A 248 -16.43 -14.99 5.36
N LEU A 249 -16.44 -16.02 6.20
CA LEU A 249 -17.07 -15.92 7.52
C LEU A 249 -16.07 -15.35 8.52
N SER A 250 -16.47 -14.30 9.23
CA SER A 250 -15.69 -13.65 10.29
C SER A 250 -16.53 -13.55 11.58
N PRO A 251 -16.78 -14.69 12.27
CA PRO A 251 -17.59 -14.69 13.48
C PRO A 251 -16.82 -14.11 14.67
N ARG A 252 -17.58 -13.62 15.67
CA ARG A 252 -17.03 -13.09 16.91
C ARG A 252 -16.50 -14.21 17.81
N ALA A 253 -15.44 -13.90 18.57
CA ALA A 253 -14.94 -14.64 19.71
C ALA A 253 -15.04 -16.18 19.62
N GLY A 254 -14.26 -16.78 18.72
CA GLY A 254 -14.21 -18.24 18.55
C GLY A 254 -15.39 -18.86 17.80
N GLY A 255 -16.41 -18.07 17.45
CA GLY A 255 -17.55 -18.47 16.64
C GLY A 255 -18.72 -19.11 17.41
N ASP A 256 -18.61 -19.40 18.69
CA ASP A 256 -19.70 -20.04 19.44
C ASP A 256 -20.93 -19.15 19.55
N TYR A 257 -20.73 -17.84 19.71
CA TYR A 257 -21.82 -16.87 19.77
C TYR A 257 -22.60 -16.76 18.44
N ASP A 258 -21.90 -16.85 17.32
CA ASP A 258 -22.51 -16.65 16.00
C ASP A 258 -22.87 -17.96 15.30
N LEU A 259 -22.41 -19.12 15.81
CA LEU A 259 -22.73 -20.45 15.26
C LEU A 259 -24.24 -20.66 15.06
N PRO A 260 -25.14 -20.34 16.03
CA PRO A 260 -26.58 -20.53 15.85
C PRO A 260 -27.16 -19.77 14.67
N LYS A 261 -26.61 -18.59 14.33
CA LYS A 261 -27.04 -17.80 13.17
C LYS A 261 -26.56 -18.43 11.86
N VAL A 262 -25.30 -18.88 11.83
CA VAL A 262 -24.70 -19.49 10.65
C VAL A 262 -25.41 -20.80 10.31
N VAL A 263 -25.60 -21.70 11.27
CA VAL A 263 -26.24 -22.99 11.02
C VAL A 263 -27.71 -22.84 10.64
N ARG A 264 -28.41 -21.85 11.20
CA ARG A 264 -29.81 -21.55 10.81
C ARG A 264 -29.89 -21.06 9.36
N ALA A 265 -28.97 -20.17 8.96
CA ALA A 265 -28.90 -19.69 7.59
C ALA A 265 -28.61 -20.80 6.57
N LEU A 266 -27.90 -21.85 7.01
CA LEU A 266 -27.55 -23.01 6.19
C LEU A 266 -28.53 -24.18 6.32
N GLY A 267 -29.59 -24.07 7.16
CA GLY A 267 -30.51 -25.20 7.44
C GLY A 267 -29.84 -26.37 8.14
N LYS A 268 -28.91 -26.10 9.05
CA LYS A 268 -28.06 -27.08 9.75
C LYS A 268 -28.15 -26.93 11.28
N GLU A 269 -29.33 -26.61 11.81
CA GLU A 269 -29.55 -26.40 13.24
C GLU A 269 -29.18 -27.62 14.10
N ASP A 270 -29.22 -28.84 13.53
CA ASP A 270 -28.78 -30.07 14.17
C ASP A 270 -27.32 -30.05 14.62
N TRP A 271 -26.48 -29.19 13.99
CA TRP A 271 -25.09 -29.03 14.40
C TRP A 271 -24.92 -28.39 15.77
N LEU A 272 -25.94 -27.71 16.29
CA LEU A 272 -25.90 -27.14 17.64
C LEU A 272 -25.87 -28.20 18.74
N GLU A 273 -26.43 -29.38 18.45
CA GLU A 273 -26.45 -30.55 19.35
C GLU A 273 -25.33 -31.54 19.03
N ASN A 274 -24.67 -31.38 17.89
CA ASN A 274 -23.59 -32.25 17.48
C ASN A 274 -22.34 -32.01 18.33
N LYS A 275 -21.96 -32.99 19.15
CA LYS A 275 -20.77 -32.89 20.04
C LYS A 275 -19.45 -32.63 19.32
N LYS A 276 -19.37 -32.87 18.00
CA LYS A 276 -18.20 -32.57 17.19
C LYS A 276 -18.15 -31.10 16.76
N PHE A 277 -19.28 -30.35 16.77
CA PHE A 277 -19.39 -29.02 16.15
C PHE A 277 -19.90 -27.92 17.09
N ASN A 278 -20.53 -28.31 18.20
CA ASN A 278 -21.26 -27.38 19.06
C ASN A 278 -20.39 -26.36 19.84
N THR A 279 -19.08 -26.58 19.96
CA THR A 279 -18.14 -25.67 20.60
C THR A 279 -16.95 -25.38 19.69
N ASN A 280 -16.27 -24.26 19.91
CA ASN A 280 -15.03 -23.93 19.17
C ASN A 280 -13.96 -25.01 19.33
N GLN A 281 -13.80 -25.56 20.54
CA GLN A 281 -12.85 -26.63 20.80
C GLN A 281 -13.22 -27.89 19.99
N ALA A 282 -14.48 -28.32 20.04
CA ALA A 282 -14.96 -29.49 19.28
C ALA A 282 -14.76 -29.31 17.77
N ARG A 283 -15.09 -28.14 17.22
CA ARG A 283 -14.83 -27.81 15.80
C ARG A 283 -13.35 -27.84 15.46
N ARG A 284 -12.48 -27.38 16.34
CA ARG A 284 -11.03 -27.40 16.14
C ARG A 284 -10.48 -28.82 16.13
N GLU A 285 -10.96 -29.70 17.01
CA GLU A 285 -10.58 -31.10 17.07
C GLU A 285 -11.07 -31.88 15.85
N ASN A 286 -12.22 -31.49 15.26
CA ASN A 286 -12.85 -32.09 14.09
C ASN A 286 -12.79 -31.12 12.88
N ALA A 287 -11.76 -30.28 12.73
CA ALA A 287 -11.73 -29.18 11.79
C ALA A 287 -11.93 -29.62 10.34
N LYS A 288 -11.31 -30.70 9.93
CA LYS A 288 -11.44 -31.24 8.57
C LYS A 288 -12.89 -31.61 8.24
N GLU A 289 -13.52 -32.41 9.09
CA GLU A 289 -14.91 -32.83 8.92
C GLU A 289 -15.87 -31.64 8.94
N PHE A 290 -15.66 -30.70 9.89
CA PHE A 290 -16.47 -29.49 9.98
C PHE A 290 -16.39 -28.62 8.72
N ILE A 291 -15.19 -28.43 8.15
CA ILE A 291 -14.98 -27.62 6.94
C ILE A 291 -15.59 -28.34 5.72
N GLU A 292 -15.44 -29.64 5.60
CA GLU A 292 -16.07 -30.41 4.53
C GLU A 292 -17.63 -30.31 4.56
N GLU A 293 -18.23 -30.37 5.74
CA GLU A 293 -19.67 -30.17 5.91
C GLU A 293 -20.11 -28.72 5.63
N MET A 294 -19.33 -27.75 6.06
CA MET A 294 -19.57 -26.33 5.72
C MET A 294 -19.46 -26.09 4.21
N ASP A 295 -18.46 -26.66 3.53
CA ASP A 295 -18.30 -26.56 2.08
C ASP A 295 -19.52 -27.17 1.35
N LYS A 296 -20.01 -28.33 1.79
CA LYS A 296 -21.23 -28.95 1.25
C LYS A 296 -22.45 -28.06 1.46
N ALA A 297 -22.60 -27.48 2.66
CA ALA A 297 -23.71 -26.60 2.96
C ALA A 297 -23.70 -25.32 2.10
N PHE A 298 -22.56 -24.61 2.03
CA PHE A 298 -22.42 -23.42 1.20
C PHE A 298 -22.59 -23.69 -0.30
N SER A 299 -22.19 -24.87 -0.79
CA SER A 299 -22.35 -25.24 -2.20
C SER A 299 -23.81 -25.40 -2.64
N GLN A 300 -24.78 -25.41 -1.73
CA GLN A 300 -26.20 -25.45 -2.05
C GLN A 300 -26.81 -24.05 -2.27
N HIS A 301 -26.13 -23.01 -1.79
CA HIS A 301 -26.61 -21.63 -1.84
C HIS A 301 -25.78 -20.76 -2.77
N THR A 302 -26.41 -19.82 -3.44
CA THR A 302 -25.73 -18.78 -4.21
C THR A 302 -25.22 -17.68 -3.29
N MET A 303 -24.34 -16.80 -3.79
CA MET A 303 -23.88 -15.63 -3.04
C MET A 303 -25.03 -14.68 -2.64
N ALA A 304 -26.12 -14.64 -3.40
CA ALA A 304 -27.24 -13.76 -3.15
C ALA A 304 -28.18 -14.29 -2.05
N GLU A 305 -28.28 -15.59 -1.89
CA GLU A 305 -29.04 -16.26 -0.82
C GLU A 305 -28.27 -16.18 0.50
#